data_4648832b619cb49aef1c60144fb3d3c1
#
_entry.id   4648832b619cb49aef1c60144fb3d3c1
#
_cell.length_a   1.000
_cell.length_b   1.000
_cell.length_c   1.000
_cell.angle_alpha   90.00
_cell.angle_beta   90.00
_cell.angle_gamma   90.00
#
_symmetry.space_group_name_H-M   'P 1'
#
loop_
_entity.id
_entity.type
_entity.pdbx_description
1 polymer ?
#
loop_
_entity_poly.entity_id
_entity_poly.type
_entity_poly.pdbx_seq_one_letter_code
_entity_poly.pdbx_strand_id
1 'polypeptide(L)'
;QLERWGFDSSAFKSPSCSVVDLIHPDDVVTQAKTDGVAYRIVERGTSDHTIDQAFKRMALEAGASLHYKSRIDEKEADIVACGPKDTSAIALGEIFHTSHPNHIAFQLNDKLAPGAYSYLIVIDGVGLICTCLWRKQKKSERFLNETIACYQRLYPEMDMQPVKRVGGKGDFTLNGFYTVPQTGQHFVG
;
A
#
# COMPACT_ATOMS: atom_id res chain seq x y z
N GLN A 1 8.20 -9.56 -13.26
CA GLN A 1 9.49 -9.48 -12.54
C GLN A 1 9.59 -10.53 -11.42
N LEU A 2 8.53 -10.72 -10.60
CA LEU A 2 8.49 -11.76 -9.56
C LEU A 2 8.73 -13.16 -10.14
N GLU A 3 8.09 -13.50 -11.24
CA GLU A 3 8.26 -14.79 -11.93
C GLU A 3 9.71 -15.05 -12.38
N ARG A 4 10.44 -13.98 -12.77
CA ARG A 4 11.88 -14.09 -13.07
C ARG A 4 12.73 -14.47 -11.85
N TRP A 5 12.22 -14.24 -10.66
CA TRP A 5 12.86 -14.60 -9.39
C TRP A 5 12.33 -15.92 -8.82
N GLY A 6 11.57 -16.68 -9.62
CA GLY A 6 11.03 -17.97 -9.21
C GLY A 6 9.77 -17.87 -8.34
N PHE A 7 9.14 -16.70 -8.24
CA PHE A 7 7.89 -16.57 -7.51
C PHE A 7 6.72 -17.03 -8.35
N ASP A 8 5.91 -17.90 -7.78
CA ASP A 8 4.62 -18.29 -8.35
C ASP A 8 3.59 -17.17 -8.11
N SER A 9 3.28 -16.42 -9.17
CA SER A 9 2.29 -15.35 -9.11
C SER A 9 0.86 -15.85 -8.92
N SER A 10 0.59 -17.16 -9.08
CA SER A 10 -0.70 -17.78 -8.78
C SER A 10 -0.92 -18.01 -7.28
N ALA A 11 0.15 -17.96 -6.47
CA ALA A 11 0.09 -18.21 -5.04
C ALA A 11 -0.64 -17.12 -4.23
N PHE A 12 -1.01 -16.00 -4.86
CA PHE A 12 -1.76 -14.91 -4.25
C PHE A 12 -2.63 -14.18 -5.28
N LYS A 13 -3.68 -13.52 -4.80
CA LYS A 13 -4.53 -12.69 -5.65
C LYS A 13 -3.79 -11.44 -6.09
N SER A 14 -3.76 -11.21 -7.41
CA SER A 14 -3.15 -10.03 -8.01
C SER A 14 -3.93 -9.55 -9.23
N PRO A 15 -5.17 -9.05 -9.05
CA PRO A 15 -5.95 -8.52 -10.16
C PRO A 15 -5.21 -7.37 -10.84
N SER A 16 -5.33 -7.32 -12.17
CA SER A 16 -4.72 -6.29 -12.99
C SER A 16 -5.74 -5.22 -13.36
N CYS A 17 -5.28 -3.98 -13.42
CA CYS A 17 -6.05 -2.84 -13.87
C CYS A 17 -5.34 -2.16 -15.03
N SER A 18 -6.10 -1.82 -16.07
CA SER A 18 -5.62 -1.09 -17.25
C SER A 18 -6.19 0.34 -17.34
N VAL A 19 -7.10 0.67 -16.44
CA VAL A 19 -7.79 1.97 -16.41
C VAL A 19 -7.66 2.56 -15.00
N VAL A 20 -7.33 3.84 -14.96
CA VAL A 20 -7.18 4.60 -13.71
C VAL A 20 -7.77 5.98 -13.89
N ASP A 21 -8.58 6.41 -12.95
CA ASP A 21 -9.05 7.79 -12.87
C ASP A 21 -7.99 8.67 -12.19
N LEU A 22 -7.58 9.72 -12.87
CA LEU A 22 -6.73 10.78 -12.33
C LEU A 22 -7.60 11.97 -12.00
N ILE A 23 -7.68 12.30 -10.71
CA ILE A 23 -8.50 13.40 -10.21
C ILE A 23 -7.61 14.62 -10.01
N HIS A 24 -7.96 15.69 -10.68
CA HIS A 24 -7.28 16.98 -10.57
C HIS A 24 -7.68 17.70 -9.26
N PRO A 25 -6.92 18.72 -8.82
CA PRO A 25 -7.23 19.47 -7.59
C PRO A 25 -8.56 20.24 -7.62
N ASP A 26 -9.13 20.45 -8.80
CA ASP A 26 -10.44 21.09 -9.06
C ASP A 26 -11.58 20.07 -9.26
N ASP A 27 -11.33 18.80 -8.86
CA ASP A 27 -12.27 17.69 -8.95
C ASP A 27 -12.61 17.24 -10.39
N VAL A 28 -11.87 17.70 -11.41
CA VAL A 28 -11.98 17.17 -12.76
C VAL A 28 -11.34 15.77 -12.83
N VAL A 29 -12.08 14.80 -13.36
CA VAL A 29 -11.63 13.42 -13.52
C VAL A 29 -11.17 13.19 -14.95
N THR A 30 -9.94 12.73 -15.12
CA THR A 30 -9.39 12.29 -16.41
C THR A 30 -9.07 10.81 -16.34
N GLN A 31 -9.60 10.03 -17.27
CA GLN A 31 -9.33 8.60 -17.32
C GLN A 31 -8.06 8.30 -18.12
N ALA A 32 -7.08 7.70 -17.45
CA ALA A 32 -5.89 7.15 -18.10
C ALA A 32 -6.12 5.66 -18.44
N LYS A 33 -5.82 5.29 -19.67
CA LYS A 33 -5.91 3.90 -20.17
C LYS A 33 -4.57 3.45 -20.71
N THR A 34 -4.27 2.16 -20.55
CA THR A 34 -3.10 1.51 -21.15
C THR A 34 -3.54 0.33 -21.99
N ASP A 35 -2.77 -0.01 -23.02
CA ASP A 35 -3.00 -1.21 -23.85
C ASP A 35 -2.66 -2.51 -23.12
N GLY A 36 -2.20 -2.42 -21.89
CA GLY A 36 -1.82 -3.54 -21.04
C GLY A 36 -2.14 -3.30 -19.57
N VAL A 37 -1.38 -3.91 -18.69
CA VAL A 37 -1.54 -3.76 -17.24
C VAL A 37 -0.88 -2.49 -16.76
N ALA A 38 -1.66 -1.54 -16.27
CA ALA A 38 -1.15 -0.33 -15.59
C ALA A 38 -0.69 -0.66 -14.16
N TYR A 39 -1.54 -1.37 -13.41
CA TYR A 39 -1.30 -1.75 -12.02
C TYR A 39 -1.70 -3.20 -11.77
N ARG A 40 -0.98 -3.83 -10.85
CA ARG A 40 -1.44 -5.04 -10.16
C ARG A 40 -1.69 -4.69 -8.70
N ILE A 41 -2.86 -5.07 -8.22
CA ILE A 41 -3.24 -4.86 -6.82
C ILE A 41 -2.93 -6.14 -6.06
N VAL A 42 -2.28 -6.02 -4.91
CA VAL A 42 -1.97 -7.16 -4.05
C VAL A 42 -2.56 -6.92 -2.67
N GLU A 43 -3.21 -7.93 -2.14
CA GLU A 43 -3.70 -7.90 -0.78
C GLU A 43 -2.56 -8.21 0.20
N ARG A 44 -2.50 -7.45 1.29
CA ARG A 44 -1.52 -7.62 2.38
C ARG A 44 -2.21 -8.19 3.62
N GLY A 45 -1.45 -8.92 4.43
CA GLY A 45 -1.93 -9.37 5.73
C GLY A 45 -1.86 -10.87 5.95
N THR A 46 -2.78 -11.39 6.78
CA THR A 46 -2.72 -12.77 7.32
C THR A 46 -3.62 -13.77 6.62
N SER A 47 -4.47 -13.35 5.69
CA SER A 47 -5.33 -14.25 4.92
C SER A 47 -4.51 -15.05 3.90
N ASP A 48 -4.89 -16.29 3.64
CA ASP A 48 -4.07 -17.26 2.88
C ASP A 48 -3.71 -16.82 1.46
N HIS A 49 -4.55 -16.00 0.85
CA HIS A 49 -4.37 -15.50 -0.53
C HIS A 49 -3.58 -14.19 -0.63
N THR A 50 -3.03 -13.71 0.49
CA THR A 50 -2.21 -12.50 0.50
C THR A 50 -0.78 -12.76 0.04
N ILE A 51 -0.11 -11.75 -0.50
CA ILE A 51 1.29 -11.85 -0.91
C ILE A 51 2.21 -12.17 0.29
N ASP A 52 1.88 -11.66 1.48
CA ASP A 52 2.66 -11.94 2.70
C ASP A 52 2.64 -13.42 3.05
N GLN A 53 1.47 -14.08 2.95
CA GLN A 53 1.37 -15.51 3.23
C GLN A 53 1.96 -16.36 2.10
N ALA A 54 1.89 -15.91 0.85
CA ALA A 54 2.57 -16.58 -0.26
C ALA A 54 4.08 -16.59 -0.04
N PHE A 55 4.69 -15.46 0.28
CA PHE A 55 6.14 -15.38 0.56
C PHE A 55 6.54 -16.20 1.78
N LYS A 56 5.70 -16.22 2.82
CA LYS A 56 5.92 -17.08 3.99
C LYS A 56 5.94 -18.57 3.63
N ARG A 57 4.96 -19.05 2.85
CA ARG A 57 4.94 -20.44 2.39
C ARG A 57 6.18 -20.78 1.59
N MET A 58 6.53 -19.97 0.61
CA MET A 58 7.72 -20.17 -0.22
C MET A 58 9.00 -20.22 0.61
N ALA A 59 9.15 -19.37 1.60
CA ALA A 59 10.30 -19.38 2.50
C ALA A 59 10.39 -20.69 3.28
N LEU A 60 9.26 -21.16 3.83
CA LEU A 60 9.21 -22.45 4.55
C LEU A 60 9.52 -23.63 3.63
N GLU A 61 8.98 -23.68 2.42
CA GLU A 61 9.26 -24.70 1.41
C GLU A 61 10.72 -24.70 0.97
N ALA A 62 11.36 -23.53 0.96
CA ALA A 62 12.80 -23.38 0.73
C ALA A 62 13.67 -23.74 1.95
N GLY A 63 13.07 -24.22 3.05
CA GLY A 63 13.79 -24.65 4.25
C GLY A 63 14.07 -23.57 5.28
N ALA A 64 13.48 -22.38 5.16
CA ALA A 64 13.64 -21.33 6.17
C ALA A 64 12.91 -21.70 7.47
N SER A 65 13.52 -21.35 8.61
CA SER A 65 12.89 -21.46 9.92
C SER A 65 12.33 -20.11 10.36
N LEU A 66 11.08 -20.08 10.82
CA LEU A 66 10.43 -18.87 11.28
C LEU A 66 10.29 -18.87 12.81
N HIS A 67 10.86 -17.89 13.47
CA HIS A 67 10.79 -17.72 14.91
C HIS A 67 9.94 -16.52 15.25
N TYR A 68 8.72 -16.76 15.78
CA TYR A 68 7.80 -15.71 16.21
C TYR A 68 8.05 -15.31 17.65
N LYS A 69 7.71 -14.06 17.99
CA LYS A 69 7.90 -13.48 19.33
C LYS A 69 9.36 -13.57 19.81
N SER A 70 10.28 -13.68 18.87
CA SER A 70 11.73 -13.74 19.11
C SER A 70 12.35 -12.43 18.64
N ARG A 71 13.23 -11.85 19.46
CA ARG A 71 13.98 -10.65 19.13
C ARG A 71 15.48 -11.00 19.18
N ILE A 72 16.17 -10.70 18.11
CA ILE A 72 17.63 -10.75 18.03
C ILE A 72 18.19 -9.33 18.01
N ASP A 73 19.43 -9.16 18.41
CA ASP A 73 20.14 -7.89 18.24
C ASP A 73 20.35 -7.65 16.74
N GLU A 74 20.09 -6.42 16.29
CA GLU A 74 20.34 -6.03 14.89
C GLU A 74 21.78 -6.32 14.46
N LYS A 75 22.74 -6.27 15.38
CA LYS A 75 24.16 -6.55 15.12
C LYS A 75 24.44 -8.03 14.81
N GLU A 76 23.58 -8.93 15.19
CA GLU A 76 23.68 -10.38 14.96
C GLU A 76 22.94 -10.82 13.67
N ALA A 77 22.26 -9.88 12.99
CA ALA A 77 21.51 -10.16 11.78
C ALA A 77 22.32 -9.79 10.53
N ASP A 78 22.34 -10.66 9.53
CA ASP A 78 22.90 -10.36 8.20
C ASP A 78 22.01 -9.38 7.43
N ILE A 79 20.68 -9.52 7.57
CA ILE A 79 19.68 -8.67 6.92
C ILE A 79 18.72 -8.14 7.99
N VAL A 80 18.56 -6.83 8.04
CA VAL A 80 17.62 -6.13 8.91
C VAL A 80 16.49 -5.55 8.08
N ALA A 81 15.27 -6.03 8.27
CA ALA A 81 14.06 -5.63 7.54
C ALA A 81 12.94 -5.21 8.51
N CYS A 82 13.29 -4.42 9.52
CA CYS A 82 12.36 -4.02 10.59
C CYS A 82 11.39 -2.89 10.22
N GLY A 83 11.45 -2.41 8.97
CA GLY A 83 10.73 -1.22 8.53
C GLY A 83 11.40 0.09 8.99
N PRO A 84 10.78 1.23 8.71
CA PRO A 84 11.39 2.54 8.95
C PRO A 84 11.56 2.84 10.44
N LYS A 85 12.75 3.33 10.82
CA LYS A 85 13.04 3.84 12.17
C LYS A 85 12.41 5.22 12.39
N ASP A 86 12.46 6.05 11.38
CA ASP A 86 11.85 7.38 11.36
C ASP A 86 10.54 7.39 10.57
N THR A 87 9.79 8.47 10.67
CA THR A 87 8.52 8.61 9.96
C THR A 87 8.53 9.90 9.16
N SER A 88 8.89 9.80 7.88
CA SER A 88 8.78 10.93 6.93
C SER A 88 7.41 10.98 6.27
N ALA A 89 6.71 9.85 6.18
CA ALA A 89 5.36 9.77 5.62
C ALA A 89 4.45 8.91 6.48
N ILE A 90 3.17 9.24 6.50
CA ILE A 90 2.12 8.35 7.02
C ILE A 90 1.05 8.14 5.96
N ALA A 91 0.43 6.96 5.99
CA ALA A 91 -0.77 6.65 5.26
C ALA A 91 -1.88 6.30 6.25
N LEU A 92 -3.06 6.88 6.07
CA LEU A 92 -4.26 6.55 6.83
C LEU A 92 -5.38 6.29 5.86
N GLY A 93 -6.12 5.20 6.05
CA GLY A 93 -7.18 4.80 5.15
C GLY A 93 -8.37 4.19 5.85
N GLU A 94 -9.44 4.02 5.09
CA GLU A 94 -10.66 3.34 5.50
C GLU A 94 -10.99 2.24 4.51
N ILE A 95 -11.13 1.02 5.01
CA ILE A 95 -11.65 -0.12 4.26
C ILE A 95 -13.18 -0.07 4.35
N PHE A 96 -13.84 -0.32 3.22
CA PHE A 96 -15.29 -0.36 3.11
C PHE A 96 -15.73 -1.50 2.19
N HIS A 97 -16.99 -1.94 2.32
CA HIS A 97 -17.65 -2.82 1.34
C HIS A 97 -18.46 -1.98 0.34
N THR A 98 -18.57 -2.49 -0.88
CA THR A 98 -19.33 -1.86 -1.95
C THR A 98 -19.77 -2.89 -3.00
N SER A 99 -20.87 -2.61 -3.69
CA SER A 99 -21.28 -3.34 -4.90
C SER A 99 -20.69 -2.75 -6.19
N HIS A 100 -19.94 -1.65 -6.08
CA HIS A 100 -19.33 -1.00 -7.24
C HIS A 100 -18.30 -1.91 -7.93
N PRO A 101 -18.22 -1.93 -9.27
CA PRO A 101 -17.19 -2.66 -10.01
C PRO A 101 -15.77 -2.25 -9.59
N ASN A 102 -14.79 -3.09 -9.94
CA ASN A 102 -13.38 -2.78 -9.71
C ASN A 102 -13.01 -1.41 -10.26
N HIS A 103 -12.39 -0.59 -9.42
CA HIS A 103 -12.13 0.82 -9.72
C HIS A 103 -10.84 1.30 -9.06
N ILE A 104 -10.09 2.15 -9.75
CA ILE A 104 -8.90 2.80 -9.19
C ILE A 104 -8.96 4.29 -9.54
N ALA A 105 -8.76 5.12 -8.53
CA ALA A 105 -8.62 6.56 -8.69
C ALA A 105 -7.47 7.11 -7.84
N PHE A 106 -6.73 8.08 -8.37
CA PHE A 106 -5.67 8.80 -7.67
C PHE A 106 -5.91 10.31 -7.75
N GLN A 107 -5.56 11.00 -6.68
CA GLN A 107 -5.63 12.45 -6.63
C GLN A 107 -4.37 13.06 -6.00
N LEU A 108 -3.77 14.03 -6.69
CA LEU A 108 -2.71 14.89 -6.19
C LEU A 108 -3.34 16.22 -5.75
N ASN A 109 -3.59 16.37 -4.44
CA ASN A 109 -4.26 17.55 -3.90
C ASN A 109 -3.76 17.84 -2.48
N ASP A 110 -2.98 18.89 -2.32
CA ASP A 110 -2.41 19.31 -1.03
C ASP A 110 -3.49 19.69 0.03
N LYS A 111 -4.73 19.91 -0.37
CA LYS A 111 -5.85 20.13 0.57
C LYS A 111 -6.27 18.82 1.25
N LEU A 112 -6.13 17.69 0.56
CA LEU A 112 -6.52 16.36 1.04
C LEU A 112 -5.32 15.51 1.49
N ALA A 113 -4.18 15.69 0.84
CA ALA A 113 -2.98 14.89 1.05
C ALA A 113 -1.72 15.75 1.00
N PRO A 114 -1.45 16.60 2.02
CA PRO A 114 -0.34 17.54 2.01
C PRO A 114 1.03 16.92 1.73
N GLY A 115 1.60 17.25 0.57
CA GLY A 115 2.90 16.81 0.10
C GLY A 115 2.92 15.43 -0.56
N ALA A 116 1.78 14.73 -0.62
CA ALA A 116 1.70 13.40 -1.22
C ALA A 116 0.42 13.23 -2.06
N TYR A 117 -0.32 12.15 -1.89
CA TYR A 117 -1.48 11.83 -2.71
C TYR A 117 -2.55 11.08 -1.91
N SER A 118 -3.77 11.09 -2.42
CA SER A 118 -4.84 10.21 -1.98
C SER A 118 -5.22 9.23 -3.09
N TYR A 119 -5.84 8.12 -2.70
CA TYR A 119 -6.32 7.13 -3.65
C TYR A 119 -7.55 6.40 -3.16
N LEU A 120 -8.30 5.90 -4.12
CA LEU A 120 -9.42 4.98 -3.98
C LEU A 120 -9.12 3.73 -4.81
N ILE A 121 -9.24 2.57 -4.20
CA ILE A 121 -9.11 1.28 -4.87
C ILE A 121 -10.31 0.43 -4.48
N VAL A 122 -11.01 -0.14 -5.45
CA VAL A 122 -12.08 -1.12 -5.24
C VAL A 122 -11.72 -2.39 -6.01
N ILE A 123 -11.67 -3.52 -5.31
CA ILE A 123 -11.41 -4.84 -5.89
C ILE A 123 -12.34 -5.86 -5.23
N ASP A 124 -13.10 -6.57 -6.06
CA ASP A 124 -13.96 -7.69 -5.64
C ASP A 124 -14.90 -7.32 -4.48
N GLY A 125 -15.49 -6.13 -4.52
CA GLY A 125 -16.43 -5.64 -3.52
C GLY A 125 -15.80 -5.10 -2.24
N VAL A 126 -14.47 -5.03 -2.17
CA VAL A 126 -13.74 -4.40 -1.07
C VAL A 126 -13.05 -3.15 -1.57
N GLY A 127 -13.33 -2.02 -0.92
CA GLY A 127 -12.73 -0.73 -1.22
C GLY A 127 -11.76 -0.26 -0.13
N LEU A 128 -10.80 0.54 -0.54
CA LEU A 128 -9.89 1.28 0.32
C LEU A 128 -9.77 2.71 -0.17
N ILE A 129 -10.13 3.67 0.67
CA ILE A 129 -9.76 5.07 0.51
C ILE A 129 -8.58 5.35 1.43
N CYS A 130 -7.56 6.02 0.91
CA CYS A 130 -6.37 6.35 1.68
C CYS A 130 -5.87 7.75 1.37
N THR A 131 -5.38 8.44 2.40
CA THR A 131 -4.59 9.67 2.28
C THR A 131 -3.17 9.42 2.76
N CYS A 132 -2.18 9.78 1.93
CA CYS A 132 -0.77 9.72 2.25
C CYS A 132 -0.27 11.13 2.54
N LEU A 133 0.48 11.31 3.61
CA LEU A 133 0.88 12.61 4.12
C LEU A 133 2.38 12.68 4.38
N TRP A 134 3.09 13.61 3.76
CA TRP A 134 4.45 13.98 4.14
C TRP A 134 4.47 15.17 5.09
N ARG A 135 3.45 15.99 5.05
CA ARG A 135 3.31 17.18 5.90
C ARG A 135 2.03 17.09 6.72
N LYS A 136 2.00 17.80 7.84
CA LYS A 136 0.81 17.92 8.70
C LYS A 136 0.27 16.59 9.24
N GLN A 137 1.10 15.59 9.41
CA GLN A 137 0.77 14.22 9.81
C GLN A 137 -0.09 14.14 11.09
N LYS A 138 0.08 15.05 12.05
CA LYS A 138 -0.75 15.12 13.27
C LYS A 138 -2.24 15.38 13.01
N LYS A 139 -2.60 15.77 11.78
CA LYS A 139 -3.99 16.04 11.35
C LYS A 139 -4.53 14.96 10.40
N SER A 140 -3.92 13.78 10.38
CA SER A 140 -4.22 12.70 9.42
C SER A 140 -5.69 12.31 9.40
N GLU A 141 -6.35 12.20 10.55
CA GLU A 141 -7.79 11.88 10.63
C GLU A 141 -8.65 12.92 9.92
N ARG A 142 -8.32 14.21 10.08
CA ARG A 142 -9.01 15.27 9.36
C ARG A 142 -8.87 15.10 7.85
N PHE A 143 -7.64 14.90 7.38
CA PHE A 143 -7.37 14.75 5.94
C PHE A 143 -8.04 13.50 5.37
N LEU A 144 -8.05 12.38 6.12
CA LEU A 144 -8.77 11.19 5.68
C LEU A 144 -10.28 11.45 5.57
N ASN A 145 -10.90 12.11 6.56
CA ASN A 145 -12.32 12.41 6.51
C ASN A 145 -12.67 13.35 5.34
N GLU A 146 -11.84 14.37 5.08
CA GLU A 146 -11.99 15.25 3.92
C GLU A 146 -11.80 14.50 2.59
N THR A 147 -10.87 13.54 2.55
CA THR A 147 -10.64 12.65 1.40
C THR A 147 -11.84 11.75 1.15
N ILE A 148 -12.38 11.09 2.19
CA ILE A 148 -13.59 10.26 2.07
C ILE A 148 -14.76 11.10 1.52
N ALA A 149 -15.02 12.27 2.09
CA ALA A 149 -16.09 13.16 1.62
C ALA A 149 -15.90 13.60 0.16
N CYS A 150 -14.65 13.80 -0.27
CA CYS A 150 -14.33 14.10 -1.66
C CYS A 150 -14.69 12.96 -2.59
N TYR A 151 -14.24 11.73 -2.30
CA TYR A 151 -14.53 10.56 -3.12
C TYR A 151 -16.02 10.19 -3.13
N GLN A 152 -16.74 10.34 -2.01
CA GLN A 152 -18.19 10.15 -1.95
C GLN A 152 -18.94 11.14 -2.84
N ARG A 153 -18.45 12.36 -2.96
CA ARG A 153 -19.02 13.38 -3.85
C ARG A 153 -18.73 13.09 -5.33
N LEU A 154 -17.53 12.59 -5.63
CA LEU A 154 -17.10 12.27 -7.01
C LEU A 154 -17.73 10.98 -7.55
N TYR A 155 -18.00 10.03 -6.67
CA TYR A 155 -18.58 8.72 -7.00
C TYR A 155 -19.83 8.47 -6.15
N PRO A 156 -20.91 9.25 -6.34
CA PRO A 156 -22.12 9.14 -5.50
C PRO A 156 -22.84 7.79 -5.66
N GLU A 157 -22.62 7.10 -6.78
CA GLU A 157 -23.17 5.75 -7.04
C GLU A 157 -22.43 4.64 -6.29
N MET A 158 -21.27 4.94 -5.72
CA MET A 158 -20.49 3.97 -4.97
C MET A 158 -21.01 3.88 -3.53
N ASP A 159 -21.77 2.84 -3.23
CA ASP A 159 -22.22 2.55 -1.87
C ASP A 159 -21.04 2.11 -1.01
N MET A 160 -20.53 3.04 -0.19
CA MET A 160 -19.37 2.84 0.68
C MET A 160 -19.83 2.50 2.10
N GLN A 161 -19.77 1.21 2.46
CA GLN A 161 -20.12 0.71 3.81
C GLN A 161 -18.84 0.55 4.64
N PRO A 162 -18.53 1.46 5.58
CA PRO A 162 -17.28 1.45 6.32
C PRO A 162 -17.09 0.17 7.15
N VAL A 163 -15.87 -0.38 7.15
CA VAL A 163 -15.51 -1.58 7.91
C VAL A 163 -14.51 -1.25 9.01
N LYS A 164 -13.37 -0.68 8.64
CA LYS A 164 -12.31 -0.36 9.61
C LYS A 164 -11.32 0.67 9.07
N ARG A 165 -10.65 1.35 10.00
CA ARG A 165 -9.48 2.19 9.71
C ARG A 165 -8.22 1.33 9.60
N VAL A 166 -7.34 1.72 8.70
CA VAL A 166 -6.01 1.12 8.51
C VAL A 166 -4.99 2.23 8.34
N GLY A 167 -3.74 1.95 8.66
CA GLY A 167 -2.68 2.95 8.48
C GLY A 167 -1.29 2.34 8.56
N GLY A 168 -0.34 3.11 8.09
CA GLY A 168 1.06 2.72 8.08
C GLY A 168 1.97 3.94 8.15
N LYS A 169 3.21 3.69 8.52
CA LYS A 169 4.31 4.66 8.51
C LYS A 169 5.26 4.28 7.40
N GLY A 170 5.82 5.27 6.74
CA GLY A 170 6.88 5.12 5.76
C GLY A 170 7.99 6.11 6.02
N ASP A 171 9.17 5.73 5.61
CA ASP A 171 10.29 6.63 5.53
C ASP A 171 10.90 6.57 4.12
N PHE A 172 11.45 7.69 3.67
CA PHE A 172 12.11 7.77 2.39
C PHE A 172 13.61 7.90 2.64
N THR A 173 14.31 6.79 2.46
CA THR A 173 15.78 6.82 2.45
C THR A 173 16.24 7.40 1.11
N LEU A 174 16.62 8.65 1.10
CA LEU A 174 17.20 9.32 -0.07
C LEU A 174 18.54 8.70 -0.50
N ASN A 175 19.16 7.89 0.35
CA ASN A 175 20.47 7.31 0.16
C ASN A 175 20.48 5.85 -0.36
N GLY A 176 19.34 5.29 -0.73
CA GLY A 176 19.24 3.94 -1.28
C GLY A 176 19.42 2.81 -0.26
N PHE A 177 19.71 1.60 -0.77
CA PHE A 177 20.03 0.45 0.08
C PHE A 177 21.30 0.72 0.88
N TYR A 178 21.22 0.39 2.15
CA TYR A 178 22.26 0.69 3.09
C TYR A 178 22.99 -0.59 3.49
N THR A 179 24.24 -0.70 3.09
CA THR A 179 25.15 -1.74 3.55
C THR A 179 26.14 -1.12 4.50
N VAL A 180 26.28 -1.70 5.69
CA VAL A 180 27.31 -1.28 6.65
C VAL A 180 28.64 -1.92 6.24
N PRO A 181 29.61 -1.16 5.71
CA PRO A 181 30.84 -1.74 5.17
C PRO A 181 31.64 -2.56 6.18
N GLN A 182 31.59 -2.16 7.46
CA GLN A 182 32.36 -2.80 8.53
C GLN A 182 31.81 -4.17 8.96
N THR A 183 30.53 -4.41 8.78
CA THR A 183 29.84 -5.65 9.24
C THR A 183 29.28 -6.48 8.11
N GLY A 184 29.17 -5.92 6.90
CA GLY A 184 28.49 -6.57 5.77
C GLY A 184 26.97 -6.67 5.92
N GLN A 185 26.39 -6.06 6.94
CA GLN A 185 24.94 -6.09 7.17
C GLN A 185 24.19 -5.30 6.11
N HIS A 186 23.04 -5.83 5.69
CA HIS A 186 22.14 -5.20 4.76
C HIS A 186 20.87 -4.71 5.46
N PHE A 187 20.55 -3.42 5.27
CA PHE A 187 19.29 -2.84 5.73
C PHE A 187 18.33 -2.69 4.55
N VAL A 188 17.12 -3.21 4.69
CA VAL A 188 16.06 -3.17 3.69
C VAL A 188 14.74 -2.75 4.34
N GLY A 189 13.94 -1.94 3.64
CA GLY A 189 12.63 -1.52 4.17
C GLY A 189 12.18 -0.19 3.66
#